data_ef915a3a01f83f95aca13549399d68ef
#
_entry.id   ef915a3a01f83f95aca13549399d68ef
#
_cell.length_a   1.000
_cell.length_b   1.000
_cell.length_c   1.000
_cell.angle_alpha   90.00
_cell.angle_beta   90.00
_cell.angle_gamma   90.00
#
_symmetry.space_group_name_H-M   'P 1'
#
loop_
_entity.id
_entity.type
_entity.pdbx_description
1 polymer ?
#
loop_
_entity_poly.entity_id
_entity_poly.type
_entity_poly.pdbx_seq_one_letter_code
_entity_poly.pdbx_strand_id
1 'polypeptide(L)' 'MSVPPAENAPWRVVELTDVSDRSIEEALNAATGDGWRFESVHFVTQPGNRRPMMAFLFFTRDALPAQGV' A
#
# COMPACT_ATOMS: atom_id res chain seq x y z
N MET A 1 -8.31 -2.22 -22.39
CA MET A 1 -8.31 -3.66 -22.08
C MET A 1 -7.86 -3.85 -20.66
N SER A 2 -8.62 -4.62 -19.91
CA SER A 2 -8.24 -4.86 -18.53
C SER A 2 -7.24 -6.01 -18.44
N VAL A 3 -6.33 -5.88 -17.50
CA VAL A 3 -5.32 -6.89 -17.25
C VAL A 3 -5.68 -7.54 -15.94
N PRO A 4 -5.78 -8.87 -15.88
CA PRO A 4 -6.06 -9.51 -14.60
C PRO A 4 -4.92 -9.25 -13.62
N PRO A 5 -5.24 -9.14 -12.33
CA PRO A 5 -4.18 -8.98 -11.35
C PRO A 5 -3.26 -10.18 -11.38
N ALA A 6 -1.98 -9.92 -11.35
CA ALA A 6 -0.98 -10.97 -11.32
C ALA A 6 -0.63 -11.28 -9.88
N GLU A 7 -0.58 -12.56 -9.53
CA GLU A 7 -0.25 -12.95 -8.16
C GLU A 7 1.16 -12.55 -7.79
N ASN A 8 2.03 -12.39 -8.79
CA ASN A 8 3.41 -12.02 -8.56
C ASN A 8 3.68 -10.55 -8.87
N ALA A 9 2.63 -9.74 -8.95
CA ALA A 9 2.80 -8.31 -9.17
C ALA A 9 3.60 -7.70 -8.03
N PRO A 10 4.55 -6.80 -8.33
CA PRO A 10 5.44 -6.31 -7.28
C PRO A 10 4.89 -5.17 -6.44
N TRP A 11 3.71 -4.66 -6.74
CA TRP A 11 3.16 -3.51 -6.02
C TRP A 11 1.85 -3.82 -5.37
N ARG A 12 1.66 -3.22 -4.20
CA ARG A 12 0.39 -3.24 -3.50
C ARG A 12 0.12 -1.84 -2.95
N VAL A 13 -1.10 -1.37 -3.09
CA VAL A 13 -1.50 -0.07 -2.57
C VAL A 13 -2.64 -0.27 -1.58
N VAL A 14 -2.50 0.32 -0.40
CA VAL A 14 -3.53 0.27 0.62
C VAL A 14 -4.05 1.69 0.84
N GLU A 15 -5.36 1.85 0.70
CA GLU A 15 -6.00 3.15 0.90
C GLU A 15 -6.60 3.19 2.30
N LEU A 16 -6.30 4.28 3.02
CA LEU A 16 -6.89 4.53 4.33
C LEU A 16 -7.78 5.75 4.25
N THR A 17 -9.02 5.61 4.69
CA THR A 17 -9.96 6.73 4.76
C THR A 17 -10.10 7.26 6.18
N ASP A 18 -9.57 6.56 7.16
CA ASP A 18 -9.47 7.00 8.53
C ASP A 18 -7.99 7.00 8.89
N VAL A 19 -7.38 8.17 8.87
CA VAL A 19 -5.93 8.28 8.99
C VAL A 19 -5.58 8.56 10.44
N SER A 20 -4.98 7.58 11.09
CA SER A 20 -4.49 7.68 12.45
C SER A 20 -3.26 6.81 12.57
N ASP A 21 -2.52 6.99 13.66
CA ASP A 21 -1.38 6.13 13.92
C ASP A 21 -1.81 4.67 13.96
N ARG A 22 -2.96 4.39 14.54
CA ARG A 22 -3.46 3.03 14.64
C ARG A 22 -3.78 2.43 13.28
N SER A 23 -4.48 3.19 12.43
CA SER A 23 -4.84 2.65 11.12
C SER A 23 -3.61 2.43 10.26
N ILE A 24 -2.64 3.33 10.36
CA ILE A 24 -1.40 3.18 9.62
C ILE A 24 -0.62 1.97 10.13
N GLU A 25 -0.52 1.84 11.45
CA GLU A 25 0.19 0.72 12.04
C GLU A 25 -0.44 -0.62 11.65
N GLU A 26 -1.77 -0.70 11.70
CA GLU A 26 -2.45 -1.92 11.30
C GLU A 26 -2.20 -2.27 9.84
N ALA A 27 -2.24 -1.27 8.98
CA ALA A 27 -1.99 -1.50 7.56
C ALA A 27 -0.55 -1.97 7.31
N LEU A 28 0.40 -1.34 8.00
CA LEU A 28 1.80 -1.73 7.88
C LEU A 28 2.02 -3.16 8.35
N ASN A 29 1.45 -3.50 9.50
CA ASN A 29 1.63 -4.84 10.06
C ASN A 29 0.97 -5.90 9.19
N ALA A 30 -0.21 -5.61 8.66
CA ALA A 30 -0.89 -6.57 7.81
C ALA A 30 -0.09 -6.84 6.53
N ALA A 31 0.37 -5.78 5.87
CA ALA A 31 1.08 -5.96 4.61
C ALA A 31 2.44 -6.60 4.82
N THR A 32 3.19 -6.15 5.83
CA THR A 32 4.52 -6.74 6.06
C THR A 32 4.41 -8.18 6.54
N GLY A 33 3.34 -8.50 7.27
CA GLY A 33 3.08 -9.89 7.65
C GLY A 33 2.84 -10.80 6.45
N ASP A 34 2.38 -10.22 5.34
CA ASP A 34 2.17 -10.97 4.10
C ASP A 34 3.38 -10.92 3.17
N GLY A 35 4.49 -10.40 3.64
CA GLY A 35 5.73 -10.41 2.86
C GLY A 35 5.95 -9.14 2.03
N TRP A 36 5.13 -8.13 2.21
CA TRP A 36 5.31 -6.88 1.49
C TRP A 36 6.29 -5.97 2.23
N ARG A 37 7.02 -5.17 1.47
CA ARG A 37 7.91 -4.15 2.05
C ARG A 37 7.26 -2.79 1.88
N PHE A 38 7.34 -1.98 2.90
CA PHE A 38 6.84 -0.62 2.83
C PHE A 38 7.75 0.22 1.91
N GLU A 39 7.12 0.95 1.01
CA GLU A 39 7.85 1.81 0.09
C GLU A 39 7.63 3.28 0.41
N SER A 40 6.38 3.71 0.43
CA SER A 40 6.08 5.12 0.65
C SER A 40 4.64 5.30 1.10
N VAL A 41 4.36 6.48 1.63
CA VAL A 41 3.01 6.87 2.00
C VAL A 41 2.74 8.27 1.45
N HIS A 42 1.54 8.46 0.94
CA HIS A 42 1.10 9.74 0.42
C HIS A 42 -0.19 10.13 1.13
N PHE A 43 -0.22 11.35 1.66
CA PHE A 43 -1.37 11.84 2.37
C PHE A 43 -2.13 12.82 1.51
N VAL A 44 -3.45 12.76 1.61
CA VAL A 44 -4.33 13.72 0.94
C VAL A 44 -4.94 14.59 2.02
N THR A 45 -4.69 15.89 1.93
CA THR A 45 -5.15 16.86 2.92
C THR A 45 -5.91 17.96 2.20
N GLN A 46 -7.07 18.31 2.75
CA GLN A 46 -7.83 19.42 2.18
C GLN A 46 -7.32 20.74 2.76
N PRO A 47 -7.40 21.82 1.98
CA PRO A 47 -7.04 23.14 2.50
C PRO A 47 -7.83 23.46 3.76
N GLY A 48 -7.14 23.99 4.77
CA GLY A 48 -7.75 24.32 6.03
C GLY A 48 -7.79 23.22 7.05
N ASN A 49 -7.57 21.99 6.64
CA ASN A 49 -7.52 20.85 7.56
C ASN A 49 -6.09 20.62 8.01
N ARG A 50 -5.94 20.33 9.31
CA ARG A 50 -4.62 20.03 9.86
C ARG A 50 -4.25 18.57 9.70
N ARG A 51 -5.26 17.71 9.56
CA ARG A 51 -5.03 16.28 9.48
C ARG A 51 -5.37 15.79 8.08
N PRO A 52 -4.63 14.84 7.57
CA PRO A 52 -4.97 14.24 6.28
C PRO A 52 -6.28 13.49 6.37
N MET A 53 -7.03 13.54 5.29
CA MET A 53 -8.30 12.84 5.21
C MET A 53 -8.16 11.46 4.62
N MET A 54 -7.09 11.23 3.86
CA MET A 54 -6.82 9.94 3.25
C MET A 54 -5.33 9.71 3.21
N ALA A 55 -4.96 8.44 3.14
CA ALA A 55 -3.57 8.06 2.95
C ALA A 55 -3.52 6.88 2.01
N PHE A 56 -2.49 6.86 1.17
CA PHE A 56 -2.21 5.74 0.28
C PHE A 56 -0.84 5.21 0.65
N LEU A 57 -0.79 3.96 1.08
CA LEU A 57 0.45 3.31 1.43
C LEU A 57 0.86 2.40 0.29
N PHE A 58 2.09 2.56 -0.14
CA PHE A 58 2.63 1.79 -1.25
C PHE A 58 3.60 0.77 -0.71
N PHE A 59 3.38 -0.47 -1.12
CA PHE A 59 4.21 -1.59 -0.73
C PHE A 59 4.76 -2.24 -1.98
N THR A 60 5.91 -2.86 -1.83
CA THR A 60 6.52 -3.56 -2.94
C THR A 60 7.07 -4.89 -2.43
N ARG A 61 7.38 -5.75 -3.37
CA ARG A 61 8.06 -7.01 -3.07
C ARG A 61 8.82 -7.42 -4.33
N ASP A 62 9.75 -8.31 -4.14
CA ASP A 62 10.46 -8.82 -5.30
C ASP A 62 9.49 -9.58 -6.19
N ALA A 63 9.51 -9.27 -7.48
CA ALA A 63 8.70 -10.00 -8.42
C ALA A 63 9.17 -11.45 -8.44
N LEU A 64 8.22 -12.38 -8.53
CA LEU A 64 8.59 -13.77 -8.67
C LEU A 64 9.37 -13.97 -9.97
N PRO A 65 10.34 -14.88 -9.98
CA PRO A 65 11.05 -15.17 -11.21
C PRO A 65 10.06 -15.56 -12.30
N ALA A 66 10.43 -15.23 -13.53
CA ALA A 66 9.58 -15.61 -14.65
C ALA A 66 9.37 -17.12 -14.63
N GLN A 67 8.14 -17.50 -14.83
CA GLN A 67 7.82 -18.93 -14.78
C GLN A 67 8.48 -19.66 -15.94
N GLY A 68 8.98 -20.80 -15.65
CA GLY A 68 9.62 -21.61 -16.67
C GLY A 68 11.02 -21.16 -17.02
N VAL A 69 11.52 -20.24 -16.29
CA VAL A 69 12.87 -19.76 -16.49
C VAL A 69 13.76 -20.35 -15.44
#